data_aa0aa6c532ff55bfd7adaef9ce512ab4
#
_entry.id   aa0aa6c532ff55bfd7adaef9ce512ab4
#
_cell.length_a   1.000
_cell.length_b   1.000
_cell.length_c   1.000
_cell.angle_alpha   90.00
_cell.angle_beta   90.00
_cell.angle_gamma   90.00
#
_symmetry.space_group_name_H-M   'P 1'
#
loop_
_entity.id
_entity.type
_entity.pdbx_description
1 polymer ?
#
loop_
_entity_poly.entity_id
_entity_poly.type
_entity_poly.pdbx_seq_one_letter_code
_entity_poly.pdbx_strand_id
1 'polypeptide(L)'
;MDDLELDKNVRDEIRAKLREYFNGKIVREDLTKKIKEGANVPVYVLEYLLGQYCNSEDEEIIQDGVETVKKILASNYVRPDEAQKVLSLLREQGTHTIIDMVSVALNIKKDRYEASFSNLGLTGIPIGEEFPTKYDRLLCGGIWCIVRLEYASEYEPEPELPEFMHKASPQIQTGRQKHKKREFSPITVCSLKPIQMPHIDMEQLREGRKAFTKEEWIDVLLRSSGMEPDEFTYREKWLLLNRMLPLVENNFNFCELGPRSTRKSHLYKEISPNSILVSGGQTTVANLFYNMGRHAVGLVGLWDCVAFDEVAGIKFKDNDGVQSMKDYMASGSFARGK
;
A
#
# COMPACT_ATOMS: atom_id res chain seq x y z
N MET A 1 7.39 -8.06 46.65
CA MET A 1 6.73 -8.16 45.37
C MET A 1 7.86 -8.08 44.34
N ASP A 2 8.12 -9.18 43.64
CA ASP A 2 9.24 -9.20 42.70
C ASP A 2 8.97 -8.23 41.56
N ASP A 3 10.00 -7.54 41.06
CA ASP A 3 9.89 -6.59 39.95
C ASP A 3 9.23 -7.25 38.71
N LEU A 4 9.42 -8.56 38.55
CA LEU A 4 8.78 -9.37 37.51
C LEU A 4 7.25 -9.51 37.65
N GLU A 5 6.72 -9.55 38.87
CA GLU A 5 5.26 -9.59 39.08
C GLU A 5 4.62 -8.21 38.88
N LEU A 6 5.35 -7.14 39.22
CA LEU A 6 4.89 -5.77 38.98
C LEU A 6 4.79 -5.45 37.51
N ASP A 7 5.81 -5.82 36.73
CA ASP A 7 5.83 -5.66 35.27
C ASP A 7 4.71 -6.46 34.57
N LYS A 8 4.42 -7.66 35.07
CA LYS A 8 3.33 -8.49 34.53
C LYS A 8 1.96 -7.85 34.77
N ASN A 9 1.73 -7.30 35.97
CA ASN A 9 0.49 -6.63 36.30
C ASN A 9 0.26 -5.39 35.45
N VAL A 10 1.29 -4.58 35.19
CA VAL A 10 1.21 -3.39 34.32
C VAL A 10 0.89 -3.78 32.88
N ARG A 11 1.49 -4.85 32.37
CA ARG A 11 1.18 -5.37 31.02
C ARG A 11 -0.27 -5.82 30.90
N ASP A 12 -0.78 -6.49 31.92
CA ASP A 12 -2.17 -6.98 31.93
C ASP A 12 -3.17 -5.83 32.03
N GLU A 13 -2.86 -4.76 32.76
CA GLU A 13 -3.66 -3.54 32.81
C GLU A 13 -3.72 -2.83 31.46
N ILE A 14 -2.58 -2.66 30.78
CA ILE A 14 -2.52 -2.07 29.44
C ILE A 14 -3.33 -2.91 28.44
N ARG A 15 -3.24 -4.24 28.51
CA ARG A 15 -4.04 -5.14 27.66
C ARG A 15 -5.54 -5.01 27.94
N ALA A 16 -5.95 -4.90 29.19
CA ALA A 16 -7.34 -4.72 29.55
C ALA A 16 -7.89 -3.39 28.99
N LYS A 17 -7.16 -2.29 29.17
CA LYS A 17 -7.51 -0.98 28.60
C LYS A 17 -7.58 -1.02 27.07
N LEU A 18 -6.62 -1.67 26.41
CA LEU A 18 -6.63 -1.81 24.94
C LEU A 18 -7.87 -2.57 24.47
N ARG A 19 -8.24 -3.66 25.15
CA ARG A 19 -9.45 -4.44 24.82
C ARG A 19 -10.73 -3.64 25.03
N GLU A 20 -10.80 -2.84 26.09
CA GLU A 20 -11.97 -2.01 26.39
C GLU A 20 -12.19 -0.93 25.34
N TYR A 21 -11.14 -0.17 25.00
CA TYR A 21 -11.27 1.01 24.14
C TYR A 21 -10.99 0.74 22.65
N PHE A 22 -10.22 -0.31 22.32
CA PHE A 22 -9.79 -0.62 20.96
C PHE A 22 -10.14 -2.05 20.53
N ASN A 23 -11.26 -2.58 21.02
CA ASN A 23 -11.71 -3.92 20.68
C ASN A 23 -11.81 -4.10 19.14
N GLY A 24 -11.35 -5.23 18.63
CA GLY A 24 -11.33 -5.53 17.19
C GLY A 24 -10.25 -4.79 16.38
N LYS A 25 -9.39 -3.98 17.04
CA LYS A 25 -8.28 -3.26 16.41
C LYS A 25 -6.90 -3.71 16.93
N ILE A 26 -6.89 -4.75 17.78
CA ILE A 26 -5.67 -5.30 18.37
C ILE A 26 -5.30 -6.57 17.62
N VAL A 27 -4.05 -6.67 17.21
CA VAL A 27 -3.49 -7.86 16.55
C VAL A 27 -2.31 -8.39 17.35
N ARG A 28 -2.22 -9.70 17.50
CA ARG A 28 -1.08 -10.36 18.13
C ARG A 28 0.10 -10.39 17.17
N GLU A 29 1.18 -9.72 17.52
CA GLU A 29 2.38 -9.63 16.68
C GLU A 29 3.09 -10.97 16.46
N ASP A 30 2.99 -11.90 17.42
CA ASP A 30 3.55 -13.24 17.27
C ASP A 30 2.90 -14.01 16.10
N LEU A 31 1.63 -13.76 15.81
CA LEU A 31 0.91 -14.36 14.67
C LEU A 31 1.41 -13.77 13.35
N THR A 32 1.67 -12.47 13.32
CA THR A 32 2.22 -11.79 12.13
C THR A 32 3.57 -12.37 11.73
N LYS A 33 4.44 -12.63 12.69
CA LYS A 33 5.75 -13.26 12.46
C LYS A 33 5.63 -14.67 11.87
N LYS A 34 4.68 -15.50 12.36
CA LYS A 34 4.44 -16.85 11.86
C LYS A 34 3.95 -16.90 10.41
N ILE A 35 3.27 -15.85 9.94
CA ILE A 35 2.71 -15.79 8.57
C ILE A 35 3.71 -15.17 7.60
N LYS A 36 4.53 -14.21 8.05
CA LYS A 36 5.44 -13.44 7.19
C LYS A 36 6.49 -14.29 6.49
N GLU A 37 6.85 -15.44 7.01
CA GLU A 37 7.85 -16.36 6.43
C GLU A 37 7.50 -16.86 5.02
N GLY A 38 6.24 -16.73 4.59
CA GLY A 38 5.76 -17.18 3.26
C GLY A 38 5.24 -16.08 2.33
N ALA A 39 5.12 -14.83 2.78
CA ALA A 39 4.49 -13.77 2.00
C ALA A 39 5.30 -12.47 2.04
N ASN A 40 5.67 -11.94 0.88
CA ASN A 40 6.37 -10.64 0.76
C ASN A 40 5.37 -9.47 0.75
N VAL A 41 4.43 -9.50 1.69
CA VAL A 41 3.43 -8.44 1.91
C VAL A 41 3.86 -7.56 3.08
N PRO A 42 3.54 -6.26 3.08
CA PRO A 42 3.77 -5.41 4.25
C PRO A 42 3.05 -5.92 5.49
N VAL A 43 3.64 -5.69 6.66
CA VAL A 43 3.10 -6.19 7.95
C VAL A 43 1.68 -5.68 8.20
N TYR A 44 1.38 -4.43 7.90
CA TYR A 44 0.04 -3.88 8.09
C TYR A 44 -1.05 -4.59 7.27
N VAL A 45 -0.70 -5.21 6.13
CA VAL A 45 -1.64 -6.03 5.34
C VAL A 45 -1.96 -7.33 6.08
N LEU A 46 -0.93 -7.95 6.69
CA LEU A 46 -1.08 -9.15 7.50
C LEU A 46 -1.91 -8.85 8.76
N GLU A 47 -1.61 -7.76 9.43
CA GLU A 47 -2.33 -7.32 10.63
C GLU A 47 -3.81 -7.07 10.36
N TYR A 48 -4.13 -6.45 9.23
CA TYR A 48 -5.51 -6.25 8.82
C TYR A 48 -6.26 -7.58 8.62
N LEU A 49 -5.65 -8.55 7.94
CA LEU A 49 -6.25 -9.86 7.73
C LEU A 49 -6.37 -10.62 9.05
N LEU A 50 -5.33 -10.63 9.87
CA LEU A 50 -5.36 -11.26 11.20
C LEU A 50 -6.41 -10.64 12.10
N GLY A 51 -6.56 -9.33 12.09
CA GLY A 51 -7.59 -8.61 12.85
C GLY A 51 -9.01 -9.02 12.46
N GLN A 52 -9.22 -9.46 11.20
CA GLN A 52 -10.52 -9.94 10.75
C GLN A 52 -10.81 -11.40 11.15
N TYR A 53 -9.81 -12.26 11.17
CA TYR A 53 -9.98 -13.72 11.34
C TYR A 53 -9.51 -14.25 12.68
N CYS A 54 -8.68 -13.51 13.42
CA CYS A 54 -8.07 -13.96 14.68
C CYS A 54 -8.50 -13.08 15.88
N ASN A 55 -9.65 -12.42 15.81
CA ASN A 55 -10.18 -11.59 16.89
C ASN A 55 -10.95 -12.43 17.92
N SER A 56 -10.26 -13.35 18.59
CA SER A 56 -10.79 -14.21 19.64
C SER A 56 -9.73 -14.42 20.72
N GLU A 57 -10.16 -14.87 21.90
CA GLU A 57 -9.27 -15.34 22.99
C GLU A 57 -9.06 -16.85 22.94
N ASP A 58 -9.89 -17.56 22.18
CA ASP A 58 -9.81 -19.00 22.02
C ASP A 58 -8.68 -19.34 21.03
N GLU A 59 -7.70 -20.10 21.51
CA GLU A 59 -6.53 -20.50 20.73
C GLU A 59 -6.91 -21.41 19.54
N GLU A 60 -7.98 -22.19 19.61
CA GLU A 60 -8.45 -23.01 18.47
C GLU A 60 -8.99 -22.10 17.36
N ILE A 61 -9.82 -21.10 17.72
CA ILE A 61 -10.36 -20.13 16.76
C ILE A 61 -9.23 -19.29 16.15
N ILE A 62 -8.24 -18.92 16.97
CA ILE A 62 -7.06 -18.17 16.48
C ILE A 62 -6.27 -19.04 15.49
N GLN A 63 -6.06 -20.31 15.78
CA GLN A 63 -5.31 -21.20 14.90
C GLN A 63 -6.02 -21.39 13.56
N ASP A 64 -7.33 -21.62 13.57
CA ASP A 64 -8.16 -21.69 12.36
C ASP A 64 -8.13 -20.36 11.55
N GLY A 65 -8.16 -19.23 12.26
CA GLY A 65 -8.01 -17.92 11.66
C GLY A 65 -6.66 -17.75 10.96
N VAL A 66 -5.57 -18.14 11.59
CA VAL A 66 -4.21 -18.10 11.01
C VAL A 66 -4.12 -18.99 9.76
N GLU A 67 -4.69 -20.19 9.79
CA GLU A 67 -4.72 -21.05 8.61
C GLU A 67 -5.55 -20.45 7.47
N THR A 68 -6.66 -19.83 7.80
CA THR A 68 -7.51 -19.12 6.83
C THR A 68 -6.74 -17.98 6.18
N VAL A 69 -6.04 -17.14 6.96
CA VAL A 69 -5.20 -16.06 6.43
C VAL A 69 -4.08 -16.61 5.54
N LYS A 70 -3.42 -17.69 5.94
CA LYS A 70 -2.41 -18.36 5.09
C LYS A 70 -3.00 -18.83 3.76
N LYS A 71 -4.19 -19.44 3.76
CA LYS A 71 -4.89 -19.87 2.54
C LYS A 71 -5.26 -18.67 1.64
N ILE A 72 -5.78 -17.60 2.24
CA ILE A 72 -6.11 -16.36 1.51
C ILE A 72 -4.87 -15.78 0.83
N LEU A 73 -3.75 -15.69 1.54
CA LEU A 73 -2.51 -15.18 0.98
C LEU A 73 -1.96 -16.11 -0.11
N ALA A 74 -1.97 -17.41 0.11
CA ALA A 74 -1.46 -18.39 -0.86
C ALA A 74 -2.26 -18.38 -2.18
N SER A 75 -3.57 -18.15 -2.12
CA SER A 75 -4.44 -18.16 -3.30
C SER A 75 -4.59 -16.81 -3.99
N ASN A 76 -4.52 -15.70 -3.23
CA ASN A 76 -4.91 -14.40 -3.74
C ASN A 76 -3.74 -13.40 -3.83
N TYR A 77 -2.67 -13.59 -3.06
CA TYR A 77 -1.54 -12.68 -3.13
C TYR A 77 -0.77 -12.85 -4.43
N VAL A 78 -0.67 -11.76 -5.19
CA VAL A 78 0.08 -11.76 -6.45
C VAL A 78 1.56 -11.56 -6.17
N ARG A 79 2.36 -12.57 -6.49
CA ARG A 79 3.82 -12.43 -6.54
C ARG A 79 4.21 -11.89 -7.90
N PRO A 80 5.12 -10.91 -7.97
CA PRO A 80 5.51 -10.31 -9.25
C PRO A 80 6.04 -11.32 -10.27
N ASP A 81 6.73 -12.38 -9.80
CA ASP A 81 7.25 -13.48 -10.61
C ASP A 81 6.16 -14.47 -11.08
N GLU A 82 5.00 -14.50 -10.42
CA GLU A 82 3.87 -15.35 -10.76
C GLU A 82 2.73 -14.61 -11.50
N ALA A 83 2.92 -13.34 -11.84
CA ALA A 83 1.88 -12.51 -12.47
C ALA A 83 1.25 -13.16 -13.72
N GLN A 84 2.06 -13.76 -14.58
CA GLN A 84 1.56 -14.45 -15.80
C GLN A 84 0.70 -15.67 -15.49
N LYS A 85 1.01 -16.39 -14.40
CA LYS A 85 0.21 -17.53 -13.94
C LYS A 85 -1.17 -17.07 -13.46
N VAL A 86 -1.21 -15.95 -12.70
CA VAL A 86 -2.47 -15.36 -12.22
C VAL A 86 -3.34 -14.89 -13.40
N LEU A 87 -2.74 -14.27 -14.43
CA LEU A 87 -3.45 -13.87 -15.65
C LEU A 87 -4.01 -15.07 -16.43
N SER A 88 -3.27 -16.18 -16.51
CA SER A 88 -3.75 -17.40 -17.11
C SER A 88 -4.95 -17.99 -16.36
N LEU A 89 -4.85 -18.05 -15.03
CA LEU A 89 -5.96 -18.49 -14.18
C LEU A 89 -7.19 -17.60 -14.32
N LEU A 90 -7.01 -16.28 -14.36
CA LEU A 90 -8.09 -15.34 -14.57
C LEU A 90 -8.80 -15.57 -15.92
N ARG A 91 -8.03 -15.81 -16.97
CA ARG A 91 -8.57 -16.13 -18.30
C ARG A 91 -9.35 -17.45 -18.33
N GLU A 92 -8.83 -18.48 -17.66
CA GLU A 92 -9.44 -19.82 -17.63
C GLU A 92 -10.71 -19.85 -16.79
N GLN A 93 -10.70 -19.19 -15.63
CA GLN A 93 -11.81 -19.20 -14.67
C GLN A 93 -12.84 -18.10 -14.91
N GLY A 94 -12.54 -17.12 -15.77
CA GLY A 94 -13.39 -15.96 -16.01
C GLY A 94 -13.36 -14.93 -14.88
N THR A 95 -13.15 -15.34 -13.63
CA THR A 95 -13.03 -14.45 -12.46
C THR A 95 -11.94 -14.94 -11.53
N HIS A 96 -11.19 -13.99 -10.95
CA HIS A 96 -10.20 -14.31 -9.93
C HIS A 96 -10.08 -13.18 -8.90
N THR A 97 -9.87 -13.54 -7.64
CA THR A 97 -9.64 -12.55 -6.56
C THR A 97 -8.15 -12.44 -6.28
N ILE A 98 -7.65 -11.22 -6.24
CA ILE A 98 -6.23 -10.93 -6.00
C ILE A 98 -6.05 -9.98 -4.82
N ILE A 99 -4.87 -10.04 -4.21
CA ILE A 99 -4.36 -9.05 -3.26
C ILE A 99 -3.18 -8.36 -3.93
N ASP A 100 -3.34 -7.08 -4.25
CA ASP A 100 -2.32 -6.27 -4.90
C ASP A 100 -2.42 -4.81 -4.48
N MET A 101 -1.37 -4.05 -4.73
CA MET A 101 -1.38 -2.60 -4.57
C MET A 101 -1.98 -1.96 -5.82
N VAL A 102 -3.08 -1.23 -5.64
CA VAL A 102 -3.88 -0.63 -6.70
C VAL A 102 -3.77 0.88 -6.64
N SER A 103 -3.46 1.50 -7.76
CA SER A 103 -3.57 2.94 -7.97
C SER A 103 -4.53 3.23 -9.12
N VAL A 104 -5.19 4.38 -9.08
CA VAL A 104 -6.17 4.80 -10.09
C VAL A 104 -5.79 6.16 -10.63
N ALA A 105 -5.95 6.35 -11.93
CA ALA A 105 -5.76 7.63 -12.59
C ALA A 105 -6.93 7.91 -13.55
N LEU A 106 -7.30 9.19 -13.66
CA LEU A 106 -8.26 9.63 -14.67
C LEU A 106 -7.57 9.73 -16.04
N ASN A 107 -8.01 8.92 -16.99
CA ASN A 107 -7.57 9.03 -18.37
C ASN A 107 -8.46 10.04 -19.10
N ILE A 108 -7.99 11.29 -19.20
CA ILE A 108 -8.73 12.40 -19.82
C ILE A 108 -9.05 12.12 -21.31
N LYS A 109 -8.18 11.38 -22.03
CA LYS A 109 -8.41 11.08 -23.45
C LYS A 109 -9.57 10.11 -23.68
N LYS A 110 -9.77 9.19 -22.71
CA LYS A 110 -10.80 8.16 -22.76
C LYS A 110 -12.00 8.51 -21.88
N ASP A 111 -11.90 9.59 -21.11
CA ASP A 111 -12.89 10.08 -20.14
C ASP A 111 -13.36 8.96 -19.20
N ARG A 112 -12.39 8.28 -18.59
CA ARG A 112 -12.64 7.20 -17.64
C ARG A 112 -11.51 7.02 -16.65
N TYR A 113 -11.82 6.43 -15.51
CA TYR A 113 -10.82 5.99 -14.55
C TYR A 113 -10.16 4.67 -15.00
N GLU A 114 -8.86 4.58 -14.83
CA GLU A 114 -8.07 3.40 -15.15
C GLU A 114 -7.22 3.00 -13.94
N ALA A 115 -7.32 1.72 -13.55
CA ALA A 115 -6.55 1.13 -12.46
C ALA A 115 -5.22 0.57 -12.97
N SER A 116 -4.22 0.63 -12.09
CA SER A 116 -2.91 -0.01 -12.27
C SER A 116 -2.62 -0.91 -11.07
N PHE A 117 -2.14 -2.13 -11.35
CA PHE A 117 -1.83 -3.16 -10.38
C PHE A 117 -0.31 -3.36 -10.33
N SER A 118 0.29 -3.12 -9.17
CA SER A 118 1.75 -3.07 -9.05
C SER A 118 2.41 -4.43 -9.23
N ASN A 119 1.92 -5.47 -8.55
CA ASN A 119 2.51 -6.80 -8.61
C ASN A 119 2.05 -7.58 -9.85
N LEU A 120 0.79 -7.44 -10.23
CA LEU A 120 0.26 -8.06 -11.45
C LEU A 120 0.84 -7.43 -12.73
N GLY A 121 1.42 -6.22 -12.63
CA GLY A 121 2.05 -5.51 -13.75
C GLY A 121 1.07 -5.00 -14.81
N LEU A 122 -0.23 -4.90 -14.48
CA LEU A 122 -1.26 -4.38 -15.38
C LEU A 122 -1.47 -2.88 -15.18
N THR A 123 -1.71 -2.18 -16.27
CA THR A 123 -2.05 -0.75 -16.28
C THR A 123 -3.19 -0.48 -17.25
N GLY A 124 -3.95 0.59 -17.03
CA GLY A 124 -5.02 0.99 -17.95
C GLY A 124 -6.28 0.12 -17.87
N ILE A 125 -6.50 -0.60 -16.78
CA ILE A 125 -7.69 -1.42 -16.55
C ILE A 125 -8.87 -0.53 -16.20
N PRO A 126 -9.99 -0.60 -16.92
CA PRO A 126 -11.19 0.18 -16.61
C PRO A 126 -11.69 -0.12 -15.20
N ILE A 127 -12.04 0.92 -14.46
CA ILE A 127 -12.61 0.83 -13.10
C ILE A 127 -13.78 1.81 -12.96
N GLY A 128 -14.81 1.41 -12.22
CA GLY A 128 -15.98 2.26 -11.97
C GLY A 128 -15.65 3.53 -11.19
N GLU A 129 -16.39 4.59 -11.43
CA GLU A 129 -16.22 5.90 -10.77
C GLU A 129 -16.53 5.85 -9.27
N GLU A 130 -17.31 4.88 -8.84
CA GLU A 130 -17.68 4.67 -7.45
C GLU A 130 -16.46 4.35 -6.55
N PHE A 131 -15.44 3.67 -7.09
CA PHE A 131 -14.27 3.29 -6.30
C PHE A 131 -13.37 4.48 -5.94
N PRO A 132 -12.89 5.31 -6.88
CA PRO A 132 -12.09 6.48 -6.52
C PRO A 132 -12.91 7.55 -5.77
N THR A 133 -14.23 7.62 -5.95
CA THR A 133 -15.09 8.51 -5.18
C THR A 133 -15.21 8.07 -3.71
N LYS A 134 -15.26 6.76 -3.48
CA LYS A 134 -15.33 6.18 -2.13
C LYS A 134 -13.98 6.12 -1.43
N TYR A 135 -12.91 5.93 -2.19
CA TYR A 135 -11.56 5.72 -1.70
C TYR A 135 -10.57 6.65 -2.44
N ASP A 136 -10.54 7.89 -2.02
CA ASP A 136 -9.72 8.97 -2.61
C ASP A 136 -8.22 8.66 -2.66
N ARG A 137 -7.72 7.86 -1.72
CA ARG A 137 -6.32 7.40 -1.72
C ARG A 137 -5.93 6.54 -2.92
N LEU A 138 -6.87 5.94 -3.62
CA LEU A 138 -6.60 5.29 -4.90
C LEU A 138 -5.99 6.25 -5.92
N LEU A 139 -6.33 7.55 -5.82
CA LEU A 139 -5.80 8.63 -6.68
C LEU A 139 -4.46 9.20 -6.18
N CYS A 140 -4.05 8.85 -4.95
CA CYS A 140 -2.90 9.43 -4.26
C CYS A 140 -1.79 8.41 -3.98
N GLY A 141 -1.29 7.71 -5.01
CA GLY A 141 -0.17 6.77 -4.86
C GLY A 141 -0.56 5.31 -4.74
N GLY A 142 -1.82 5.02 -4.46
CA GLY A 142 -2.36 3.65 -4.39
C GLY A 142 -2.45 3.09 -2.97
N ILE A 143 -3.21 2.02 -2.85
CA ILE A 143 -3.47 1.28 -1.61
C ILE A 143 -3.51 -0.22 -1.88
N TRP A 144 -3.17 -1.01 -0.86
CA TRP A 144 -3.37 -2.46 -0.92
C TRP A 144 -4.85 -2.80 -0.87
N CYS A 145 -5.31 -3.64 -1.80
CA CYS A 145 -6.70 -4.01 -1.95
C CYS A 145 -6.85 -5.52 -2.17
N ILE A 146 -7.99 -6.04 -1.71
CA ILE A 146 -8.54 -7.29 -2.21
C ILE A 146 -9.42 -6.91 -3.42
N VAL A 147 -9.07 -7.40 -4.59
CA VAL A 147 -9.75 -7.04 -5.84
C VAL A 147 -10.24 -8.29 -6.54
N ARG A 148 -11.51 -8.28 -6.93
CA ARG A 148 -12.06 -9.30 -7.82
C ARG A 148 -12.02 -8.79 -9.24
N LEU A 149 -11.26 -9.47 -10.07
CA LEU A 149 -11.14 -9.22 -11.49
C LEU A 149 -12.04 -10.17 -12.26
N GLU A 150 -12.55 -9.71 -13.39
CA GLU A 150 -13.30 -10.50 -14.37
C GLU A 150 -12.61 -10.41 -15.71
N TYR A 151 -12.58 -11.54 -16.40
CA TYR A 151 -12.08 -11.66 -17.75
C TYR A 151 -13.25 -11.94 -18.70
N ALA A 152 -13.63 -10.93 -19.48
CA ALA A 152 -14.65 -11.07 -20.52
C ALA A 152 -13.96 -11.27 -21.88
N SER A 153 -14.00 -12.47 -22.40
CA SER A 153 -13.52 -12.78 -23.76
C SER A 153 -14.62 -12.44 -24.77
N GLU A 154 -14.78 -11.15 -25.09
CA GLU A 154 -15.57 -10.73 -26.25
C GLU A 154 -14.77 -10.81 -27.56
N TYR A 155 -13.89 -11.78 -27.70
CA TYR A 155 -13.33 -12.10 -29.00
C TYR A 155 -14.34 -12.97 -29.76
N GLU A 156 -15.39 -12.35 -30.28
CA GLU A 156 -16.02 -12.88 -31.50
C GLU A 156 -15.03 -12.59 -32.62
N PRO A 157 -14.38 -13.60 -33.22
CA PRO A 157 -13.61 -13.38 -34.45
C PRO A 157 -14.59 -12.79 -35.47
N GLU A 158 -14.27 -11.59 -36.00
CA GLU A 158 -15.02 -11.07 -37.15
C GLU A 158 -15.14 -12.22 -38.13
N PRO A 159 -16.38 -12.58 -38.56
CA PRO A 159 -16.54 -13.65 -39.54
C PRO A 159 -15.67 -13.30 -40.75
N GLU A 160 -14.71 -14.14 -41.07
CA GLU A 160 -13.89 -13.99 -42.28
C GLU A 160 -14.86 -13.90 -43.46
N LEU A 161 -15.05 -12.69 -43.97
CA LEU A 161 -15.84 -12.50 -45.18
C LEU A 161 -15.15 -13.28 -46.27
N PRO A 162 -15.86 -14.19 -46.98
CA PRO A 162 -15.28 -15.00 -48.04
C PRO A 162 -14.57 -14.10 -49.06
N GLU A 163 -13.37 -14.49 -49.51
CA GLU A 163 -12.51 -13.70 -50.40
C GLU A 163 -13.20 -13.21 -51.70
N PHE A 164 -14.32 -13.81 -52.09
CA PHE A 164 -15.06 -13.39 -53.27
C PHE A 164 -15.82 -12.06 -53.10
N MET A 165 -16.05 -11.61 -51.87
CA MET A 165 -16.70 -10.30 -51.62
C MET A 165 -15.73 -9.12 -51.71
N HIS A 166 -14.45 -9.36 -51.79
CA HIS A 166 -13.45 -8.27 -51.95
C HIS A 166 -13.32 -7.75 -53.38
N LYS A 167 -13.99 -8.38 -54.38
CA LYS A 167 -13.83 -8.03 -55.82
C LYS A 167 -14.99 -7.27 -56.46
N ALA A 168 -16.02 -6.91 -55.73
CA ALA A 168 -17.18 -6.25 -56.31
C ALA A 168 -17.62 -5.05 -55.51
N SER A 169 -16.98 -3.90 -55.69
CA SER A 169 -17.63 -2.59 -55.42
C SER A 169 -16.91 -1.46 -56.14
N PRO A 170 -17.61 -0.67 -56.98
CA PRO A 170 -17.07 0.55 -57.55
C PRO A 170 -16.92 1.61 -56.47
N GLN A 171 -15.89 2.43 -56.61
CA GLN A 171 -15.50 3.51 -55.73
C GLN A 171 -16.67 4.49 -55.46
N ILE A 172 -17.30 4.42 -54.29
CA ILE A 172 -18.05 5.54 -53.74
C ILE A 172 -17.21 6.08 -52.61
N GLN A 173 -16.61 7.23 -52.83
CA GLN A 173 -15.93 8.03 -51.83
C GLN A 173 -17.00 8.63 -50.87
N THR A 174 -17.44 7.86 -49.92
CA THR A 174 -18.14 8.39 -48.75
C THR A 174 -17.14 8.39 -47.57
N GLY A 175 -17.02 9.55 -46.94
CA GLY A 175 -16.04 9.81 -45.90
C GLY A 175 -15.98 8.69 -44.86
N ARG A 176 -14.87 7.97 -44.86
CA ARG A 176 -14.56 7.02 -43.81
C ARG A 176 -14.49 7.77 -42.47
N GLN A 177 -15.59 7.79 -41.74
CA GLN A 177 -15.49 7.89 -40.30
C GLN A 177 -14.60 6.71 -39.86
N LYS A 178 -13.36 7.02 -39.49
CA LYS A 178 -12.51 6.08 -38.79
C LYS A 178 -13.28 5.70 -37.51
N HIS A 179 -13.91 4.53 -37.51
CA HIS A 179 -14.33 3.89 -36.28
C HIS A 179 -13.05 3.81 -35.42
N LYS A 180 -12.97 4.67 -34.41
CA LYS A 180 -11.96 4.51 -33.36
C LYS A 180 -12.18 3.10 -32.84
N LYS A 181 -11.24 2.17 -33.10
CA LYS A 181 -11.17 0.90 -32.38
C LYS A 181 -11.24 1.29 -30.90
N ARG A 182 -12.36 0.99 -30.25
CA ARG A 182 -12.41 1.08 -28.79
C ARG A 182 -11.35 0.10 -28.31
N GLU A 183 -10.29 0.61 -27.67
CA GLU A 183 -9.35 -0.25 -26.96
C GLU A 183 -10.12 -0.97 -25.87
N PHE A 184 -10.55 -2.17 -26.17
CA PHE A 184 -11.27 -3.04 -25.25
C PHE A 184 -10.23 -3.68 -24.34
N SER A 185 -10.39 -3.52 -23.05
CA SER A 185 -9.65 -4.30 -22.06
C SER A 185 -10.50 -5.53 -21.71
N PRO A 186 -10.01 -6.75 -21.94
CA PRO A 186 -10.76 -7.95 -21.58
C PRO A 186 -10.88 -8.11 -20.06
N ILE A 187 -10.13 -7.34 -19.29
CA ILE A 187 -10.13 -7.39 -17.82
C ILE A 187 -10.85 -6.17 -17.27
N THR A 188 -11.74 -6.40 -16.32
CA THR A 188 -12.48 -5.38 -15.59
C THR A 188 -12.42 -5.61 -14.07
N VAL A 189 -12.59 -4.54 -13.29
CA VAL A 189 -12.65 -4.61 -11.83
C VAL A 189 -14.10 -4.74 -11.40
N CYS A 190 -14.47 -5.91 -10.85
CA CYS A 190 -15.83 -6.15 -10.35
C CYS A 190 -16.04 -5.64 -8.93
N SER A 191 -15.06 -5.85 -8.06
CA SER A 191 -15.10 -5.36 -6.69
C SER A 191 -13.70 -5.02 -6.19
N LEU A 192 -13.64 -4.03 -5.31
CA LEU A 192 -12.41 -3.58 -4.70
C LEU A 192 -12.69 -3.29 -3.22
N LYS A 193 -11.92 -3.93 -2.34
CA LYS A 193 -11.97 -3.72 -0.90
C LYS A 193 -10.58 -3.33 -0.41
N PRO A 194 -10.38 -2.10 0.09
CA PRO A 194 -9.10 -1.71 0.67
C PRO A 194 -8.73 -2.57 1.87
N ILE A 195 -7.45 -2.91 1.97
CA ILE A 195 -6.85 -3.57 3.13
C ILE A 195 -6.31 -2.51 4.10
N GLN A 196 -7.08 -1.48 4.32
CA GLN A 196 -6.77 -0.40 5.25
C GLN A 196 -8.08 0.04 5.87
N MET A 197 -8.03 0.55 7.08
CA MET A 197 -9.22 1.16 7.67
C MET A 197 -9.57 2.41 6.85
N PRO A 198 -10.71 2.42 6.16
CA PRO A 198 -11.10 3.54 5.30
C PRO A 198 -11.38 4.83 6.10
N HIS A 199 -11.71 4.67 7.37
CA HIS A 199 -11.96 5.78 8.30
C HIS A 199 -11.25 5.52 9.63
N ILE A 200 -10.44 6.49 10.04
CA ILE A 200 -9.91 6.54 11.40
C ILE A 200 -10.97 7.19 12.27
N ASP A 201 -11.51 6.46 13.22
CA ASP A 201 -12.38 7.02 14.25
C ASP A 201 -11.53 7.83 15.24
N MET A 202 -11.41 9.12 14.94
CA MET A 202 -10.62 10.05 15.76
C MET A 202 -11.24 10.29 17.13
N GLU A 203 -12.55 10.11 17.26
CA GLU A 203 -13.23 10.27 18.53
C GLU A 203 -12.93 9.09 19.45
N GLN A 204 -13.06 7.87 18.95
CA GLN A 204 -12.65 6.67 19.68
C GLN A 204 -11.16 6.72 20.08
N LEU A 205 -10.28 7.19 19.17
CA LEU A 205 -8.86 7.32 19.46
C LEU A 205 -8.61 8.33 20.61
N ARG A 206 -9.30 9.46 20.61
CA ARG A 206 -9.16 10.49 21.66
C ARG A 206 -9.70 10.00 22.99
N GLU A 207 -10.85 9.35 23.00
CA GLU A 207 -11.43 8.79 24.22
C GLU A 207 -10.55 7.67 24.77
N GLY A 208 -10.16 6.72 23.93
CA GLY A 208 -9.26 5.65 24.33
C GLY A 208 -7.93 6.18 24.88
N ARG A 209 -7.34 7.21 24.23
CA ARG A 209 -6.10 7.83 24.70
C ARG A 209 -6.20 8.36 26.13
N LYS A 210 -7.35 8.87 26.57
CA LYS A 210 -7.54 9.40 27.93
C LYS A 210 -7.44 8.34 29.02
N ALA A 211 -7.69 7.08 28.69
CA ALA A 211 -7.61 5.97 29.63
C ALA A 211 -6.15 5.56 29.99
N PHE A 212 -5.18 6.03 29.22
CA PHE A 212 -3.76 5.69 29.39
C PHE A 212 -2.97 6.86 29.97
N THR A 213 -2.04 6.56 30.86
CA THR A 213 -0.99 7.50 31.25
C THR A 213 -0.10 7.83 30.07
N LYS A 214 0.78 8.79 30.23
CA LYS A 214 1.74 9.16 29.18
C LYS A 214 2.71 8.01 28.89
N GLU A 215 3.19 7.37 29.92
CA GLU A 215 4.14 6.25 29.87
C GLU A 215 3.51 5.02 29.22
N GLU A 216 2.31 4.63 29.66
CA GLU A 216 1.56 3.54 29.04
C GLU A 216 1.30 3.78 27.54
N TRP A 217 0.98 5.04 27.18
CA TRP A 217 0.73 5.37 25.77
C TRP A 217 1.98 5.30 24.90
N ILE A 218 3.15 5.70 25.45
CA ILE A 218 4.45 5.50 24.81
C ILE A 218 4.68 4.02 24.53
N ASP A 219 4.40 3.17 25.49
CA ASP A 219 4.54 1.71 25.37
C ASP A 219 3.58 1.13 24.33
N VAL A 220 2.33 1.60 24.29
CA VAL A 220 1.36 1.23 23.26
C VAL A 220 1.86 1.60 21.85
N LEU A 221 2.39 2.82 21.65
CA LEU A 221 2.91 3.26 20.36
C LEU A 221 4.12 2.44 19.93
N LEU A 222 5.04 2.12 20.83
CA LEU A 222 6.20 1.29 20.54
C LEU A 222 5.79 -0.14 20.19
N ARG A 223 4.86 -0.75 20.93
CA ARG A 223 4.32 -2.07 20.60
C ARG A 223 3.60 -2.08 19.25
N SER A 224 2.84 -1.03 18.94
CA SER A 224 2.20 -0.89 17.61
C SER A 224 3.19 -0.81 16.45
N SER A 225 4.45 -0.45 16.73
CA SER A 225 5.54 -0.45 15.76
C SER A 225 6.42 -1.72 15.78
N GLY A 226 5.98 -2.75 16.51
CA GLY A 226 6.66 -4.03 16.61
C GLY A 226 7.89 -4.03 17.54
N MET A 227 7.98 -3.06 18.46
CA MET A 227 9.06 -2.97 19.45
C MET A 227 8.55 -3.36 20.83
N GLU A 228 9.35 -4.07 21.62
CA GLU A 228 9.02 -4.39 23.00
C GLU A 228 9.56 -3.29 23.91
N PRO A 229 8.70 -2.45 24.51
CA PRO A 229 9.14 -1.28 25.27
C PRO A 229 9.91 -1.63 26.54
N ASP A 230 9.72 -2.82 27.10
CA ASP A 230 10.37 -3.23 28.35
C ASP A 230 11.88 -3.45 28.17
N GLU A 231 12.34 -3.61 26.92
CA GLU A 231 13.77 -3.73 26.59
C GLU A 231 14.49 -2.36 26.53
N PHE A 232 13.75 -1.26 26.68
CA PHE A 232 14.28 0.09 26.48
C PHE A 232 14.15 0.97 27.71
N THR A 233 15.19 1.74 27.98
CA THR A 233 15.15 2.83 28.95
C THR A 233 14.17 3.93 28.50
N TYR A 234 13.69 4.74 29.42
CA TYR A 234 12.78 5.87 29.13
C TYR A 234 13.33 6.80 28.03
N ARG A 235 14.63 7.08 28.05
CA ARG A 235 15.29 7.89 27.02
C ARG A 235 15.26 7.22 25.65
N GLU A 236 15.53 5.94 25.61
CA GLU A 236 15.53 5.16 24.36
C GLU A 236 14.14 5.09 23.76
N LYS A 237 13.09 4.91 24.57
CA LYS A 237 11.69 4.98 24.12
C LYS A 237 11.40 6.29 23.37
N TRP A 238 11.84 7.43 23.92
CA TRP A 238 11.68 8.72 23.26
C TRP A 238 12.47 8.83 21.96
N LEU A 239 13.69 8.33 21.91
CA LEU A 239 14.49 8.31 20.69
C LEU A 239 13.84 7.44 19.59
N LEU A 240 13.24 6.32 19.98
CA LEU A 240 12.50 5.46 19.05
C LEU A 240 11.22 6.14 18.53
N LEU A 241 10.49 6.85 19.38
CA LEU A 241 9.32 7.63 18.98
C LEU A 241 9.65 8.75 17.99
N ASN A 242 10.85 9.36 18.08
CA ASN A 242 11.28 10.37 17.12
C ASN A 242 11.29 9.86 15.67
N ARG A 243 11.46 8.55 15.46
CA ARG A 243 11.38 7.92 14.11
C ARG A 243 9.99 8.06 13.50
N MET A 244 8.95 8.23 14.32
CA MET A 244 7.56 8.34 13.86
C MET A 244 7.19 9.78 13.49
N LEU A 245 7.97 10.78 13.90
CA LEU A 245 7.67 12.19 13.66
C LEU A 245 7.50 12.53 12.17
N PRO A 246 8.32 12.01 11.24
CA PRO A 246 8.13 12.28 9.82
C PRO A 246 6.79 11.77 9.26
N LEU A 247 6.11 10.86 9.97
CA LEU A 247 4.80 10.32 9.56
C LEU A 247 3.63 11.22 9.98
N VAL A 248 3.85 12.15 10.93
CA VAL A 248 2.79 12.94 11.56
C VAL A 248 3.01 14.45 11.48
N GLU A 249 4.27 14.88 11.30
CA GLU A 249 4.64 16.31 11.24
C GLU A 249 4.93 16.72 9.80
N ASN A 250 4.35 17.85 9.40
CA ASN A 250 4.56 18.38 8.05
C ASN A 250 5.98 18.93 7.87
N ASN A 251 6.61 18.59 6.76
CA ASN A 251 7.97 18.99 6.39
C ASN A 251 9.03 18.69 7.46
N PHE A 252 8.85 17.58 8.21
CA PHE A 252 9.81 17.14 9.19
C PHE A 252 10.87 16.23 8.54
N ASN A 253 12.08 16.78 8.40
CA ASN A 253 13.22 16.07 7.81
C ASN A 253 14.06 15.43 8.92
N PHE A 254 14.21 14.11 8.86
CA PHE A 254 14.88 13.32 9.87
C PHE A 254 16.01 12.50 9.26
N CYS A 255 17.17 12.47 9.92
CA CYS A 255 18.31 11.64 9.53
C CYS A 255 18.75 10.80 10.70
N GLU A 256 18.71 9.48 10.54
CA GLU A 256 19.16 8.54 11.55
C GLU A 256 20.43 7.82 11.09
N LEU A 257 21.47 7.96 11.88
CA LEU A 257 22.73 7.25 11.72
C LEU A 257 22.85 6.16 12.79
N GLY A 258 23.26 4.97 12.40
CA GLY A 258 23.41 3.88 13.36
C GLY A 258 23.71 2.54 12.68
N PRO A 259 24.04 1.51 13.47
CA PRO A 259 24.42 0.20 12.95
C PRO A 259 23.29 -0.46 12.17
N ARG A 260 23.65 -1.46 11.37
CA ARG A 260 22.66 -2.29 10.65
C ARG A 260 21.80 -3.07 11.65
N SER A 261 20.65 -3.56 11.19
CA SER A 261 19.72 -4.41 11.96
C SER A 261 19.04 -3.74 13.17
N THR A 262 19.00 -2.41 13.25
CA THR A 262 18.29 -1.67 14.30
C THR A 262 16.86 -1.29 13.90
N ARG A 263 16.29 -1.97 12.92
CA ARG A 263 14.91 -1.79 12.40
C ARG A 263 14.57 -0.37 11.90
N LYS A 264 15.58 0.45 11.51
CA LYS A 264 15.35 1.81 11.01
C LYS A 264 14.39 1.84 9.82
N SER A 265 14.71 1.07 8.80
CA SER A 265 13.94 1.02 7.54
C SER A 265 12.60 0.28 7.69
N HIS A 266 12.47 -0.60 8.71
CA HIS A 266 11.29 -1.41 8.96
C HIS A 266 10.03 -0.55 9.19
N LEU A 267 10.16 0.52 9.99
CA LEU A 267 9.06 1.42 10.30
C LEU A 267 8.41 2.00 9.03
N TYR A 268 9.25 2.50 8.12
CA TYR A 268 8.79 3.15 6.90
C TYR A 268 8.33 2.18 5.81
N LYS A 269 8.79 0.95 5.85
CA LYS A 269 8.44 -0.07 4.85
C LYS A 269 7.22 -0.89 5.25
N GLU A 270 7.09 -1.20 6.54
CA GLU A 270 6.22 -2.28 6.99
C GLU A 270 5.04 -1.80 7.84
N ILE A 271 5.17 -0.66 8.53
CA ILE A 271 4.20 -0.23 9.54
C ILE A 271 3.22 0.79 8.97
N SER A 272 3.69 1.73 8.18
CA SER A 272 2.83 2.79 7.65
C SER A 272 2.47 2.54 6.19
N PRO A 273 1.16 2.52 5.86
CA PRO A 273 0.70 2.48 4.47
C PRO A 273 0.92 3.80 3.73
N ASN A 274 1.35 4.86 4.43
CA ASN A 274 1.49 6.22 3.91
C ASN A 274 2.95 6.60 3.66
N SER A 275 3.87 5.67 3.88
CA SER A 275 5.29 5.86 3.65
C SER A 275 5.83 4.93 2.57
N ILE A 276 6.85 5.40 1.87
CA ILE A 276 7.59 4.60 0.90
C ILE A 276 9.08 4.61 1.24
N LEU A 277 9.70 3.43 1.16
CA LEU A 277 11.14 3.28 1.34
C LEU A 277 11.83 3.20 -0.03
N VAL A 278 12.69 4.15 -0.31
CA VAL A 278 13.57 4.13 -1.48
C VAL A 278 14.92 3.57 -1.02
N SER A 279 15.22 2.33 -1.43
CA SER A 279 16.48 1.67 -1.10
C SER A 279 17.42 1.73 -2.29
N GLY A 280 18.67 2.08 -2.02
CA GLY A 280 19.85 2.01 -2.89
C GLY A 280 19.64 2.41 -4.36
N GLY A 281 20.62 3.08 -4.96
CA GLY A 281 20.61 3.31 -6.39
C GLY A 281 20.49 4.77 -6.82
N GLN A 282 20.40 4.96 -8.12
CA GLN A 282 20.27 6.28 -8.74
C GLN A 282 18.81 6.70 -8.74
N THR A 283 18.49 7.75 -7.99
CA THR A 283 17.19 8.41 -8.13
C THR A 283 17.32 9.65 -9.00
N THR A 284 16.23 10.08 -9.59
CA THR A 284 16.18 11.27 -10.45
C THR A 284 15.22 12.30 -9.88
N VAL A 285 15.45 13.57 -10.17
CA VAL A 285 14.54 14.67 -9.83
C VAL A 285 13.13 14.41 -10.36
N ALA A 286 13.03 13.81 -11.55
CA ALA A 286 11.77 13.44 -12.16
C ALA A 286 11.01 12.36 -11.36
N ASN A 287 11.70 11.38 -10.79
CA ASN A 287 11.07 10.36 -9.96
C ASN A 287 10.62 10.90 -8.60
N LEU A 288 11.43 11.79 -8.01
CA LEU A 288 11.12 12.31 -6.69
C LEU A 288 10.04 13.39 -6.71
N PHE A 289 10.10 14.31 -7.66
CA PHE A 289 9.29 15.53 -7.65
C PHE A 289 8.24 15.55 -8.75
N TYR A 290 8.66 15.71 -10.00
CA TYR A 290 7.75 15.80 -11.14
C TYR A 290 8.39 15.32 -12.44
N ASN A 291 7.73 14.41 -13.13
CA ASN A 291 8.16 13.90 -14.42
C ASN A 291 7.51 14.68 -15.56
N MET A 292 8.29 15.58 -16.17
CA MET A 292 7.82 16.41 -17.28
C MET A 292 7.39 15.61 -18.51
N GLY A 293 8.08 14.52 -18.83
CA GLY A 293 7.76 13.70 -19.99
C GLY A 293 6.46 12.92 -19.87
N ARG A 294 6.10 12.54 -18.64
CA ARG A 294 4.87 11.80 -18.32
C ARG A 294 3.76 12.68 -17.74
N HIS A 295 4.04 13.95 -17.46
CA HIS A 295 3.16 14.86 -16.72
C HIS A 295 2.66 14.25 -15.41
N ALA A 296 3.54 13.60 -14.67
CA ALA A 296 3.21 12.86 -13.46
C ALA A 296 3.97 13.41 -12.25
N VAL A 297 3.25 13.51 -11.13
CA VAL A 297 3.80 13.85 -9.81
C VAL A 297 4.72 12.73 -9.34
N GLY A 298 5.84 13.08 -8.72
CA GLY A 298 6.81 12.13 -8.18
C GLY A 298 6.48 11.70 -6.73
N LEU A 299 7.39 10.92 -6.16
CA LEU A 299 7.18 10.25 -4.87
C LEU A 299 6.83 11.22 -3.72
N VAL A 300 7.51 12.35 -3.63
CA VAL A 300 7.28 13.32 -2.54
C VAL A 300 5.93 14.05 -2.61
N GLY A 301 5.25 13.99 -3.75
CA GLY A 301 3.90 14.51 -3.88
C GLY A 301 2.80 13.45 -3.78
N LEU A 302 3.18 12.18 -3.75
CA LEU A 302 2.24 11.06 -3.68
C LEU A 302 2.20 10.41 -2.29
N TRP A 303 3.27 10.52 -1.50
CA TRP A 303 3.44 9.86 -0.21
C TRP A 303 3.61 10.88 0.91
N ASP A 304 3.02 10.61 2.06
CA ASP A 304 3.12 11.46 3.25
C ASP A 304 4.56 11.45 3.79
N CYS A 305 5.25 10.32 3.65
CA CYS A 305 6.65 10.18 4.04
C CYS A 305 7.45 9.40 2.98
N VAL A 306 8.57 9.97 2.56
CA VAL A 306 9.53 9.30 1.67
C VAL A 306 10.82 9.07 2.44
N ALA A 307 11.11 7.81 2.76
CA ALA A 307 12.33 7.41 3.45
C ALA A 307 13.38 6.93 2.46
N PHE A 308 14.63 7.27 2.70
CA PHE A 308 15.77 6.80 1.92
C PHE A 308 16.64 5.88 2.75
N ASP A 309 16.87 4.67 2.28
CA ASP A 309 17.82 3.75 2.89
C ASP A 309 19.16 3.80 2.15
N GLU A 310 20.25 3.63 2.89
CA GLU A 310 21.61 3.66 2.34
C GLU A 310 21.92 4.93 1.54
N VAL A 311 21.65 6.11 2.11
CA VAL A 311 21.78 7.43 1.45
C VAL A 311 23.17 7.64 0.83
N ALA A 312 24.24 7.05 1.38
CA ALA A 312 25.58 7.13 0.83
C ALA A 312 25.71 6.55 -0.60
N GLY A 313 24.78 5.67 -1.00
CA GLY A 313 24.71 5.09 -2.35
C GLY A 313 23.85 5.89 -3.32
N ILE A 314 23.05 6.83 -2.84
CA ILE A 314 22.17 7.63 -3.69
C ILE A 314 22.99 8.66 -4.45
N LYS A 315 23.03 8.52 -5.77
CA LYS A 315 23.65 9.49 -6.67
C LYS A 315 22.59 10.14 -7.52
N PHE A 316 22.45 11.44 -7.40
CA PHE A 316 21.75 12.22 -8.43
C PHE A 316 22.64 12.31 -9.67
N LYS A 317 22.05 12.17 -10.84
CA LYS A 317 22.79 12.28 -12.11
C LYS A 317 23.39 13.67 -12.31
N ASP A 318 22.78 14.68 -11.71
CA ASP A 318 23.09 16.09 -11.87
C ASP A 318 23.22 16.76 -10.50
N ASN A 319 24.07 17.76 -10.39
CA ASN A 319 24.20 18.60 -9.18
C ASN A 319 22.88 19.32 -8.86
N ASP A 320 22.04 19.58 -9.87
CA ASP A 320 20.72 20.19 -9.73
C ASP A 320 19.77 19.36 -8.86
N GLY A 321 19.93 18.02 -8.88
CA GLY A 321 19.13 17.12 -8.07
C GLY A 321 19.39 17.28 -6.57
N VAL A 322 20.65 17.47 -6.18
CA VAL A 322 21.02 17.71 -4.78
C VAL A 322 20.50 19.08 -4.32
N GLN A 323 20.61 20.11 -5.16
CA GLN A 323 20.12 21.43 -4.83
C GLN A 323 18.59 21.44 -4.69
N SER A 324 17.88 20.81 -5.63
CA SER A 324 16.41 20.67 -5.56
C SER A 324 15.94 19.97 -4.28
N MET A 325 16.67 18.93 -3.84
CA MET A 325 16.37 18.25 -2.59
C MET A 325 16.58 19.17 -1.38
N LYS A 326 17.68 19.92 -1.34
CA LYS A 326 17.95 20.89 -0.25
C LYS A 326 16.89 21.96 -0.18
N ASP A 327 16.50 22.52 -1.32
CA ASP A 327 15.47 23.56 -1.40
C ASP A 327 14.12 23.03 -0.94
N TYR A 328 13.77 21.81 -1.35
CA TYR A 328 12.54 21.13 -0.90
C TYR A 328 12.56 20.86 0.61
N MET A 329 13.64 20.33 1.15
CA MET A 329 13.77 20.10 2.60
C MET A 329 13.66 21.39 3.41
N ALA A 330 14.13 22.49 2.88
CA ALA A 330 14.08 23.80 3.56
C ALA A 330 12.70 24.45 3.48
N SER A 331 12.02 24.35 2.33
CA SER A 331 10.78 25.10 2.06
C SER A 331 9.50 24.26 2.08
N GLY A 332 9.62 22.93 2.01
CA GLY A 332 8.47 22.03 1.84
C GLY A 332 7.80 22.14 0.46
N SER A 333 8.41 22.86 -0.46
CA SER A 333 7.84 23.11 -1.80
C SER A 333 8.88 22.86 -2.89
N PHE A 334 8.42 22.42 -4.05
CA PHE A 334 9.24 22.26 -5.25
C PHE A 334 8.58 22.94 -6.44
N ALA A 335 9.29 23.88 -7.04
CA ALA A 335 8.88 24.52 -8.29
C ALA A 335 9.95 24.26 -9.35
N ARG A 336 9.57 23.69 -10.48
CA ARG A 336 10.45 23.56 -11.63
C ARG A 336 10.06 24.62 -12.65
N GLY A 337 10.98 25.53 -12.94
CA GLY A 337 10.80 26.47 -14.02
C GLY A 337 10.55 25.73 -15.35
N LYS A 338 9.72 26.33 -16.21
CA LYS A 338 9.48 25.86 -17.58
C LYS A 338 10.71 26.06 -18.44
#